data_e13ac5075184cb09bdb1784c032a1eff
#
_entry.id   e13ac5075184cb09bdb1784c032a1eff
#
_cell.length_a   1.000
_cell.length_b   1.000
_cell.length_c   1.000
_cell.angle_alpha   90.00
_cell.angle_beta   90.00
_cell.angle_gamma   90.00
#
_symmetry.space_group_name_H-M   'P 1'
#
loop_
_entity.id
_entity.type
_entity.pdbx_description
1 polymer ?
#
loop_
_entity_poly.entity_id
_entity_poly.type
_entity_poly.pdbx_seq_one_letter_code
_entity_poly.pdbx_strand_id
1 'polypeptide(L)'
;IYATTENRDIDYASSIAAWWVNLPEETTLMYMTQGDERVRDSHRALEGLSFPKSCFPEWSIPPIDWRCRCYLVESFTRPNYMDIQDIDSLIGNAVNPIFKRSLAKGGPIFGEDHPYFTVDKRFIQPMKTISSNIKSKYNIV
;
A
#
# COMPACT_ATOMS: atom_id res chain seq x y z
N ILE A 1 21.23 3.88 -0.56
CA ILE A 1 20.61 2.54 -0.48
C ILE A 1 19.11 2.67 -0.17
N TYR A 2 18.72 3.45 0.84
CA TYR A 2 17.30 3.65 1.19
C TYR A 2 16.50 4.32 0.06
N ALA A 3 17.01 5.40 -0.51
CA ALA A 3 16.34 6.13 -1.60
C ALA A 3 16.05 5.24 -2.83
N THR A 4 16.95 4.32 -3.18
CA THR A 4 16.73 3.40 -4.30
C THR A 4 15.59 2.41 -4.01
N THR A 5 15.51 1.90 -2.78
CA THR A 5 14.43 1.00 -2.36
C THR A 5 13.10 1.74 -2.33
N GLU A 6 13.07 2.93 -1.72
CA GLU A 6 11.86 3.75 -1.64
C GLU A 6 11.36 4.14 -3.03
N ASN A 7 12.25 4.57 -3.93
CA ASN A 7 11.87 4.91 -5.30
C ASN A 7 11.24 3.73 -6.04
N ARG A 8 11.78 2.53 -5.86
CA ARG A 8 11.18 1.31 -6.44
C ARG A 8 9.79 1.05 -5.90
N ASP A 9 9.59 1.19 -4.59
CA ASP A 9 8.29 0.96 -3.97
C ASP A 9 7.28 2.06 -4.37
N ILE A 10 7.73 3.30 -4.55
CA ILE A 10 6.93 4.41 -5.10
C ILE A 10 6.50 4.12 -6.53
N ASP A 11 7.42 3.72 -7.40
CA ASP A 11 7.12 3.37 -8.80
C ASP A 11 6.12 2.22 -8.86
N TYR A 12 6.30 1.22 -8.01
CA TYR A 12 5.41 0.07 -7.95
C TYR A 12 4.01 0.46 -7.44
N ALA A 13 3.91 1.21 -6.36
CA ALA A 13 2.64 1.71 -5.84
C ALA A 13 1.90 2.55 -6.88
N SER A 14 2.62 3.39 -7.63
CA SER A 14 2.05 4.22 -8.70
C SER A 14 1.51 3.37 -9.85
N SER A 15 2.23 2.31 -10.22
CA SER A 15 1.80 1.37 -11.27
C SER A 15 0.53 0.61 -10.87
N ILE A 16 0.47 0.13 -9.64
CA ILE A 16 -0.73 -0.54 -9.10
C ILE A 16 -1.92 0.44 -9.07
N ALA A 17 -1.70 1.67 -8.63
CA ALA A 17 -2.76 2.68 -8.57
C ALA A 17 -3.29 3.02 -9.97
N ALA A 18 -2.42 3.19 -10.95
CA ALA A 18 -2.80 3.47 -12.33
C ALA A 18 -3.63 2.33 -12.95
N TRP A 19 -3.26 1.10 -12.68
CA TRP A 19 -4.04 -0.07 -13.11
C TRP A 19 -5.40 -0.13 -12.38
N TRP A 20 -5.40 0.07 -11.07
CA TRP A 20 -6.58 -0.02 -10.20
C TRP A 20 -7.70 0.94 -10.63
N VAL A 21 -7.38 2.20 -10.93
CA VAL A 21 -8.41 3.22 -11.24
C VAL A 21 -9.18 2.91 -12.53
N ASN A 22 -8.63 2.10 -13.41
CA ASN A 22 -9.26 1.71 -14.66
C ASN A 22 -10.14 0.47 -14.56
N LEU A 23 -10.17 -0.20 -13.41
CA LEU A 23 -10.96 -1.41 -13.22
C LEU A 23 -12.39 -1.07 -12.76
N PRO A 24 -13.41 -1.80 -13.27
CA PRO A 24 -14.77 -1.73 -12.73
C PRO A 24 -14.82 -2.13 -11.24
N GLU A 25 -15.73 -1.54 -10.50
CA GLU A 25 -15.88 -1.80 -9.05
C GLU A 25 -16.29 -3.24 -8.70
N GLU A 26 -16.99 -3.92 -9.61
CA GLU A 26 -17.42 -5.31 -9.47
C GLU A 26 -16.33 -6.33 -9.81
N THR A 27 -15.19 -5.87 -10.36
CA THR A 27 -14.09 -6.77 -10.70
C THR A 27 -13.59 -7.52 -9.46
N THR A 28 -13.57 -8.84 -9.52
CA THR A 28 -12.93 -9.66 -8.49
C THR A 28 -11.41 -9.63 -8.68
N LEU A 29 -10.70 -9.26 -7.63
CA LEU A 29 -9.24 -9.20 -7.61
C LEU A 29 -8.69 -10.26 -6.67
N MET A 30 -7.64 -10.94 -7.10
CA MET A 30 -6.96 -11.98 -6.35
C MET A 30 -5.52 -11.57 -6.04
N TYR A 31 -5.13 -11.75 -4.79
CA TYR A 31 -3.77 -11.51 -4.33
C TYR A 31 -2.85 -12.64 -4.76
N MET A 32 -1.73 -12.28 -5.39
CA MET A 32 -0.72 -13.22 -5.89
C MET A 32 0.68 -12.84 -5.44
N THR A 33 1.50 -13.86 -5.25
CA THR A 33 2.93 -13.70 -4.98
C THR A 33 3.75 -14.14 -6.20
N GLN A 34 5.05 -13.86 -6.19
CA GLN A 34 5.96 -14.36 -7.24
C GLN A 34 6.23 -15.87 -7.13
N GLY A 35 5.82 -16.51 -6.04
CA GLY A 35 5.97 -17.96 -5.82
C GLY A 35 7.41 -18.43 -5.60
N ASP A 36 8.39 -17.52 -5.58
CA ASP A 36 9.80 -17.84 -5.39
C ASP A 36 10.24 -17.83 -3.91
N GLU A 37 11.47 -18.21 -3.64
CA GLU A 37 12.06 -18.28 -2.29
C GLU A 37 12.20 -16.93 -1.58
N ARG A 38 12.09 -15.81 -2.32
CA ARG A 38 12.17 -14.45 -1.76
C ARG A 38 10.84 -13.94 -1.21
N VAL A 39 9.77 -14.68 -1.45
CA VAL A 39 8.45 -14.33 -0.92
C VAL A 39 8.43 -14.63 0.58
N ARG A 40 8.11 -13.61 1.39
CA ARG A 40 7.95 -13.78 2.83
C ARG A 40 6.78 -14.72 3.15
N ASP A 41 6.92 -15.54 4.17
CA ASP A 41 5.87 -16.51 4.54
C ASP A 41 4.54 -15.84 4.84
N SER A 42 4.55 -14.67 5.49
CA SER A 42 3.35 -13.88 5.76
C SER A 42 2.66 -13.40 4.47
N HIS A 43 3.41 -13.04 3.44
CA HIS A 43 2.87 -12.66 2.13
C HIS A 43 2.35 -13.88 1.37
N ARG A 44 3.07 -15.01 1.48
CA ARG A 44 2.64 -16.29 0.86
C ARG A 44 1.29 -16.74 1.41
N ALA A 45 1.02 -16.48 2.68
CA ALA A 45 -0.26 -16.80 3.30
C ALA A 45 -1.46 -16.03 2.70
N LEU A 46 -1.22 -14.92 2.00
CA LEU A 46 -2.26 -14.14 1.32
C LEU A 46 -2.53 -14.64 -0.11
N GLU A 47 -1.71 -15.54 -0.64
CA GLU A 47 -1.85 -16.01 -2.03
C GLU A 47 -3.20 -16.65 -2.26
N GLY A 48 -3.87 -16.24 -3.33
CA GLY A 48 -5.21 -16.71 -3.68
C GLY A 48 -6.35 -16.02 -2.95
N LEU A 49 -6.08 -15.13 -1.99
CA LEU A 49 -7.10 -14.34 -1.33
C LEU A 49 -7.77 -13.38 -2.32
N SER A 50 -9.10 -13.40 -2.41
CA SER A 50 -9.83 -12.63 -3.40
C SER A 50 -11.01 -11.87 -2.83
N PHE A 51 -11.19 -10.64 -3.33
CA PHE A 51 -12.26 -9.71 -3.00
C PHE A 51 -12.80 -9.04 -4.26
N PRO A 52 -14.05 -8.58 -4.26
CA PRO A 52 -14.46 -7.52 -5.19
C PRO A 52 -13.65 -6.25 -4.95
N LYS A 53 -13.31 -5.52 -6.03
CA LYS A 53 -12.59 -4.24 -5.92
C LYS A 53 -13.26 -3.28 -4.93
N SER A 54 -14.60 -3.19 -4.97
CA SER A 54 -15.41 -2.30 -4.12
C SER A 54 -15.20 -2.50 -2.61
N CYS A 55 -14.84 -3.71 -2.18
CA CYS A 55 -14.58 -4.01 -0.77
C CYS A 55 -13.17 -4.56 -0.49
N PHE A 56 -12.27 -4.42 -1.45
CA PHE A 56 -10.87 -4.83 -1.27
C PHE A 56 -10.22 -4.00 -0.15
N PRO A 57 -9.65 -4.64 0.89
CA PRO A 57 -9.03 -3.91 1.99
C PRO A 57 -7.86 -3.04 1.50
N GLU A 58 -7.90 -1.74 1.80
CA GLU A 58 -6.85 -0.80 1.37
C GLU A 58 -5.46 -1.25 1.78
N TRP A 59 -5.32 -1.72 3.01
CA TRP A 59 -4.05 -2.12 3.62
C TRP A 59 -3.46 -3.43 3.06
N SER A 60 -4.19 -4.16 2.22
CA SER A 60 -3.70 -5.35 1.52
C SER A 60 -3.44 -5.13 0.02
N ILE A 61 -3.61 -3.91 -0.47
CA ILE A 61 -3.24 -3.57 -1.86
C ILE A 61 -1.71 -3.44 -1.95
N PRO A 62 -1.03 -4.25 -2.79
CA PRO A 62 0.43 -4.16 -2.91
C PRO A 62 0.91 -2.77 -3.38
N PRO A 63 2.12 -2.35 -2.96
CA PRO A 63 3.06 -3.02 -2.05
C PRO A 63 2.59 -2.95 -0.59
N ILE A 64 2.79 -4.02 0.18
CA ILE A 64 2.40 -4.11 1.59
C ILE A 64 3.57 -4.15 2.57
N ASP A 65 4.78 -4.10 2.05
CA ASP A 65 6.04 -4.02 2.79
C ASP A 65 7.16 -3.58 1.83
N TRP A 66 8.32 -3.25 2.37
CA TRP A 66 9.50 -2.90 1.59
C TRP A 66 9.86 -3.98 0.57
N ARG A 67 10.14 -3.56 -0.66
CA ARG A 67 10.51 -4.46 -1.77
C ARG A 67 9.47 -5.56 -2.04
N CYS A 68 8.23 -5.29 -1.70
CA CYS A 68 7.13 -6.21 -2.01
C CYS A 68 6.99 -6.38 -3.52
N ARG A 69 6.91 -7.66 -3.96
CA ARG A 69 6.72 -8.03 -5.36
C ARG A 69 5.38 -8.75 -5.59
N CYS A 70 4.53 -8.75 -4.58
CA CYS A 70 3.18 -9.27 -4.70
C CYS A 70 2.35 -8.39 -5.64
N TYR A 71 1.37 -8.96 -6.28
CA TYR A 71 0.54 -8.27 -7.26
C TYR A 71 -0.92 -8.74 -7.17
N LEU A 72 -1.80 -8.04 -7.87
CA LEU A 72 -3.20 -8.41 -8.00
C LEU A 72 -3.47 -8.83 -9.43
N VAL A 73 -4.37 -9.79 -9.58
CA VAL A 73 -4.89 -10.21 -10.89
C VAL A 73 -6.41 -10.16 -10.88
N GLU A 74 -7.01 -9.91 -12.04
CA GLU A 74 -8.45 -10.10 -12.20
C GLU A 74 -8.76 -11.60 -12.12
N SER A 75 -9.79 -11.92 -11.35
CA SER A 75 -10.27 -13.29 -11.20
C SER A 75 -11.70 -13.39 -11.73
N PHE A 76 -11.97 -14.48 -12.46
CA PHE A 76 -13.29 -14.79 -12.97
C PHE A 76 -14.04 -15.80 -12.10
N THR A 77 -13.47 -16.11 -10.93
CA THR A 77 -14.11 -16.98 -9.94
C THR A 77 -14.80 -16.16 -8.85
N ARG A 78 -15.70 -16.78 -8.11
CA ARG A 78 -16.32 -16.15 -6.93
C ARG A 78 -15.23 -15.73 -5.94
N PRO A 79 -15.30 -14.50 -5.39
CA PRO A 79 -14.39 -14.08 -4.33
C PRO A 79 -14.52 -14.98 -3.10
N ASN A 80 -13.39 -15.27 -2.45
CA ASN A 80 -13.32 -16.22 -1.33
C ASN A 80 -13.14 -15.59 0.05
N TYR A 81 -13.08 -14.26 0.14
CA TYR A 81 -12.78 -13.56 1.40
C TYR A 81 -13.74 -13.92 2.55
N MET A 82 -15.01 -14.22 2.24
CA MET A 82 -16.00 -14.62 3.25
C MET A 82 -15.82 -16.06 3.75
N ASP A 83 -15.08 -16.88 3.01
CA ASP A 83 -14.85 -18.29 3.34
C ASP A 83 -13.58 -18.46 4.20
N ILE A 84 -12.84 -17.38 4.45
CA ILE A 84 -11.57 -17.39 5.18
C ILE A 84 -11.79 -16.90 6.61
N GLN A 85 -11.42 -17.74 7.57
CA GLN A 85 -11.50 -17.39 8.99
C GLN A 85 -10.38 -16.41 9.35
N ASP A 86 -10.72 -15.42 10.20
CA ASP A 86 -9.77 -14.45 10.76
C ASP A 86 -8.91 -13.73 9.71
N ILE A 87 -9.57 -13.28 8.64
CA ILE A 87 -8.92 -12.61 7.51
C ILE A 87 -8.16 -11.33 7.94
N ASP A 88 -8.69 -10.62 8.92
CA ASP A 88 -8.06 -9.39 9.43
C ASP A 88 -6.72 -9.67 10.10
N SER A 89 -6.62 -10.76 10.86
CA SER A 89 -5.36 -11.20 11.45
C SER A 89 -4.37 -11.67 10.39
N LEU A 90 -4.86 -12.41 9.40
CA LEU A 90 -4.04 -12.88 8.28
C LEU A 90 -3.39 -11.71 7.53
N ILE A 91 -4.18 -10.71 7.16
CA ILE A 91 -3.70 -9.51 6.48
C ILE A 91 -2.80 -8.69 7.43
N GLY A 92 -3.23 -8.50 8.69
CA GLY A 92 -2.49 -7.72 9.68
C GLY A 92 -1.07 -8.25 9.96
N ASN A 93 -0.89 -9.57 9.90
CA ASN A 93 0.42 -10.20 10.04
C ASN A 93 1.35 -9.97 8.84
N ALA A 94 0.78 -9.69 7.67
CA ALA A 94 1.54 -9.52 6.44
C ALA A 94 1.93 -8.07 6.16
N VAL A 95 1.13 -7.11 6.61
CA VAL A 95 1.27 -5.70 6.22
C VAL A 95 2.18 -4.94 7.17
N ASN A 96 3.22 -4.34 6.64
CA ASN A 96 4.02 -3.37 7.38
C ASN A 96 3.19 -2.10 7.64
N PRO A 97 3.12 -1.57 8.87
CA PRO A 97 2.33 -0.38 9.21
C PRO A 97 2.57 0.83 8.31
N ILE A 98 3.78 1.00 7.79
CA ILE A 98 4.13 2.08 6.85
C ILE A 98 3.31 2.00 5.56
N PHE A 99 2.87 0.81 5.18
CA PHE A 99 2.13 0.52 3.93
C PHE A 99 0.62 0.32 4.12
N LYS A 100 0.06 0.68 5.26
CA LYS A 100 -1.38 0.51 5.56
C LYS A 100 -2.31 1.33 4.65
N ARG A 101 -1.81 2.38 4.03
CA ARG A 101 -2.56 3.20 3.09
C ARG A 101 -2.12 2.87 1.66
N SER A 102 -3.01 3.07 0.72
CA SER A 102 -2.72 2.80 -0.68
C SER A 102 -3.03 4.00 -1.56
N LEU A 103 -2.10 4.32 -2.47
CA LEU A 103 -2.31 5.32 -3.50
C LEU A 103 -3.51 4.97 -4.39
N ALA A 104 -3.78 3.69 -4.60
CA ALA A 104 -4.93 3.20 -5.36
C ALA A 104 -6.27 3.68 -4.81
N LYS A 105 -6.35 3.92 -3.50
CA LYS A 105 -7.53 4.47 -2.81
C LYS A 105 -7.34 5.93 -2.37
N GLY A 106 -6.41 6.64 -2.97
CA GLY A 106 -6.14 8.06 -2.70
C GLY A 106 -5.38 8.31 -1.41
N GLY A 107 -4.80 7.27 -0.80
CA GLY A 107 -3.95 7.40 0.38
C GLY A 107 -2.50 7.78 0.02
N PRO A 108 -1.68 8.11 1.00
CA PRO A 108 -0.25 8.29 0.80
C PRO A 108 0.43 6.95 0.49
N ILE A 109 1.56 6.99 -0.20
CA ILE A 109 2.34 5.78 -0.51
C ILE A 109 2.94 5.19 0.77
N PHE A 110 3.43 6.04 1.67
CA PHE A 110 3.95 5.66 2.97
C PHE A 110 3.10 6.29 4.08
N GLY A 111 2.74 5.49 5.08
CA GLY A 111 1.99 5.94 6.25
C GLY A 111 2.82 6.78 7.22
N GLU A 112 2.16 7.33 8.21
CA GLU A 112 2.77 8.21 9.23
C GLU A 112 3.84 7.50 10.09
N ASP A 113 3.85 6.17 10.11
CA ASP A 113 4.87 5.35 10.76
C ASP A 113 6.24 5.40 10.04
N HIS A 114 6.30 6.00 8.86
CA HIS A 114 7.56 6.18 8.13
C HIS A 114 8.51 7.11 8.90
N PRO A 115 9.82 6.77 9.01
CA PRO A 115 10.80 7.58 9.75
C PRO A 115 10.87 9.05 9.34
N TYR A 116 10.49 9.41 8.12
CA TYR A 116 10.46 10.80 7.65
C TYR A 116 9.45 11.69 8.41
N PHE A 117 8.45 11.09 9.03
CA PHE A 117 7.49 11.82 9.85
C PHE A 117 7.93 11.96 11.31
N THR A 118 9.02 11.28 11.70
CA THR A 118 9.62 11.41 13.03
C THR A 118 10.62 12.57 13.03
N VAL A 119 10.14 13.76 13.36
CA VAL A 119 10.98 14.97 13.38
C VAL A 119 11.38 15.28 14.81
N ASP A 120 12.70 15.53 15.03
CA ASP A 120 13.18 16.04 16.33
C ASP A 120 12.44 17.34 16.68
N LYS A 121 11.98 17.43 17.92
CA LYS A 121 11.18 18.57 18.42
C LYS A 121 11.82 19.93 18.14
N ARG A 122 13.16 20.00 18.07
CA ARG A 122 13.93 21.22 17.76
C ARG A 122 13.64 21.78 16.36
N PHE A 123 13.25 20.91 15.42
CA PHE A 123 13.02 21.28 14.03
C PHE A 123 11.54 21.48 13.67
N ILE A 124 10.60 21.12 14.57
CA ILE A 124 9.17 21.20 14.28
C ILE A 124 8.74 22.64 13.95
N GLN A 125 9.14 23.62 14.75
CA GLN A 125 8.74 25.02 14.52
C GLN A 125 9.42 25.62 13.27
N PRO A 126 10.73 25.50 13.09
CA PRO A 126 11.36 25.93 11.84
C PRO A 126 10.72 25.32 10.59
N MET A 127 10.41 24.04 10.60
CA MET A 127 9.75 23.35 9.47
C MET A 127 8.35 23.87 9.20
N LYS A 128 7.55 24.11 10.24
CA LYS A 128 6.21 24.72 10.10
C LYS A 128 6.28 26.10 9.46
N THR A 129 7.24 26.91 9.88
CA THR A 129 7.46 28.27 9.34
C THR A 129 7.84 28.21 7.86
N ILE A 130 8.78 27.33 7.49
CA ILE A 130 9.21 27.15 6.10
C ILE A 130 8.03 26.65 5.25
N SER A 131 7.29 25.66 5.74
CA SER A 131 6.12 25.11 5.04
C SER A 131 5.05 26.19 4.81
N SER A 132 4.76 26.99 5.83
CA SER A 132 3.80 28.11 5.73
C SER A 132 4.24 29.14 4.69
N ASN A 133 5.52 29.51 4.69
CA ASN A 133 6.07 30.46 3.72
C ASN A 133 6.01 29.92 2.28
N ILE A 134 6.29 28.64 2.07
CA ILE A 134 6.17 27.99 0.76
C ILE A 134 4.72 27.98 0.30
N LYS A 135 3.80 27.58 1.18
CA LYS A 135 2.36 27.57 0.87
C LYS A 135 1.85 28.93 0.46
N SER A 136 2.21 29.97 1.22
CA SER A 136 1.85 31.36 0.93
C SER A 136 2.43 31.82 -0.41
N LYS A 137 3.73 31.56 -0.65
CA LYS A 137 4.42 31.99 -1.87
C LYS A 137 3.83 31.37 -3.15
N TYR A 138 3.35 30.14 -3.08
CA TYR A 138 2.85 29.39 -4.23
C TYR A 138 1.33 29.20 -4.22
N ASN A 139 0.60 29.86 -3.32
CA ASN A 139 -0.86 29.74 -3.16
C ASN A 139 -1.33 28.27 -3.01
N ILE A 140 -0.56 27.46 -2.27
CA ILE A 140 -0.91 26.06 -1.98
C ILE A 140 -1.81 26.01 -0.76
N VAL A 141 -2.94 25.35 -0.90
CA VAL A 141 -3.92 25.17 0.18
C VAL A 141 -3.47 24.10 1.18
#